data_4dba53b371db696cfb6d28a72f33b727
#
_entry.id   4dba53b371db696cfb6d28a72f33b727
#
_cell.length_a   1.000
_cell.length_b   1.000
_cell.length_c   1.000
_cell.angle_alpha   90.00
_cell.angle_beta   90.00
_cell.angle_gamma   90.00
#
_symmetry.space_group_name_H-M   'P 1'
#
loop_
_entity.id
_entity.type
_entity.pdbx_description
1 polymer ?
#
loop_
_entity_poly.entity_id
_entity_poly.type
_entity_poly.pdbx_seq_one_letter_code
_entity_poly.pdbx_strand_id
1 'polypeptide(L)' 'MAASRLDRAPHQYLTLPEAAAYVGQSVKTLRRRISAGTLPAYRFGPRSIRVRLADLEATGHRVPSAAP' A
#
# COMPACT_ATOMS: atom_id res chain seq x y z
N MET A 1 2.42 8.72 20.38
CA MET A 1 1.56 9.62 19.76
C MET A 1 0.68 9.00 18.74
N ALA A 2 -0.53 8.95 19.06
CA ALA A 2 -1.48 8.37 18.15
C ALA A 2 -1.55 9.15 16.85
N ALA A 3 -1.34 10.43 16.93
CA ALA A 3 -1.44 11.26 15.75
C ALA A 3 -0.46 10.87 14.68
N SER A 4 0.69 10.35 15.07
CA SER A 4 1.69 10.03 14.07
C SER A 4 1.26 8.89 13.17
N ARG A 5 0.29 8.11 13.59
CA ARG A 5 -0.18 7.04 12.74
C ARG A 5 -1.04 7.53 11.61
N LEU A 6 -1.66 8.68 11.79
CA LEU A 6 -2.47 9.25 10.74
C LEU A 6 -1.63 10.06 9.79
N ASP A 7 -0.44 10.41 10.22
CA ASP A 7 0.44 11.27 9.49
C ASP A 7 1.55 10.45 8.88
N ARG A 8 1.23 9.62 7.95
CA ARG A 8 2.15 8.63 7.45
C ARG A 8 3.17 9.23 6.52
N ALA A 9 4.42 8.99 6.83
CA ALA A 9 5.50 9.42 5.97
C ALA A 9 5.57 8.52 4.75
N PRO A 10 6.05 9.04 3.62
CA PRO A 10 6.12 8.23 2.40
C PRO A 10 6.95 6.97 2.55
N HIS A 11 7.93 6.97 3.42
CA HIS A 11 8.79 5.81 3.63
C HIS A 11 8.24 4.87 4.70
N GLN A 12 7.08 5.15 5.23
CA GLN A 12 6.51 4.32 6.27
C GLN A 12 6.04 3.00 5.68
N TYR A 13 6.19 1.94 6.47
CA TYR A 13 5.76 0.61 6.06
C TYR A 13 4.38 0.31 6.63
N LEU A 14 3.58 -0.36 5.83
CA LEU A 14 2.21 -0.72 6.20
C LEU A 14 2.03 -2.21 6.08
N THR A 15 1.19 -2.78 6.94
CA THR A 15 0.76 -4.15 6.74
C THR A 15 -0.17 -4.19 5.54
N LEU A 16 -0.40 -5.38 5.01
CA LEU A 16 -1.31 -5.49 3.87
C LEU A 16 -2.73 -5.04 4.21
N PRO A 17 -3.29 -5.41 5.37
CA PRO A 17 -4.60 -4.88 5.71
C PRO A 17 -4.63 -3.35 5.83
N GLU A 18 -3.58 -2.76 6.41
CA GLU A 18 -3.52 -1.31 6.50
C GLU A 18 -3.44 -0.68 5.13
N ALA A 19 -2.62 -1.25 4.26
CA ALA A 19 -2.47 -0.73 2.92
C ALA A 19 -3.76 -0.85 2.13
N ALA A 20 -4.45 -1.97 2.29
CA ALA A 20 -5.72 -2.19 1.60
C ALA A 20 -6.74 -1.15 2.03
N ALA A 21 -6.82 -0.90 3.33
CA ALA A 21 -7.75 0.11 3.83
C ALA A 21 -7.38 1.50 3.33
N TYR A 22 -6.09 1.78 3.25
CA TYR A 22 -5.64 3.09 2.83
C TYR A 22 -6.05 3.42 1.40
N VAL A 23 -5.97 2.44 0.51
CA VAL A 23 -6.33 2.68 -0.89
C VAL A 23 -7.72 2.18 -1.25
N GLY A 24 -8.46 1.65 -0.29
CA GLY A 24 -9.82 1.21 -0.55
C GLY A 24 -9.88 -0.03 -1.43
N GLN A 25 -8.92 -0.92 -1.29
CA GLN A 25 -8.90 -2.15 -2.06
C GLN A 25 -8.79 -3.35 -1.15
N SER A 26 -8.90 -4.54 -1.71
CA SER A 26 -8.82 -5.74 -0.91
C SER A 26 -7.37 -6.19 -0.76
N VAL A 27 -7.11 -6.93 0.30
CA VAL A 27 -5.79 -7.53 0.50
C VAL A 27 -5.46 -8.46 -0.66
N LYS A 28 -6.45 -9.15 -1.17
CA LYS A 28 -6.25 -10.06 -2.29
C LYS A 28 -5.74 -9.32 -3.51
N THR A 29 -6.29 -8.14 -3.76
CA THR A 29 -5.83 -7.32 -4.89
C THR A 29 -4.38 -6.91 -4.70
N LEU A 30 -4.02 -6.50 -3.48
CA LEU A 30 -2.65 -6.12 -3.22
C LEU A 30 -1.69 -7.30 -3.37
N ARG A 31 -2.09 -8.48 -2.92
CA ARG A 31 -1.26 -9.66 -3.09
C ARG A 31 -1.04 -9.96 -4.56
N ARG A 32 -2.06 -9.77 -5.37
CA ARG A 32 -1.95 -9.98 -6.81
C ARG A 32 -0.95 -9.02 -7.42
N ARG A 33 -0.96 -7.77 -6.98
CA ARG A 33 -0.02 -6.78 -7.51
C ARG A 33 1.40 -7.08 -7.06
N ILE A 34 1.56 -7.59 -5.86
CA ILE A 34 2.89 -8.00 -5.39
C ILE A 34 3.39 -9.16 -6.24
N SER A 35 2.54 -10.13 -6.49
CA SER A 35 2.92 -11.28 -7.32
C SER A 35 3.26 -10.87 -8.74
N ALA A 36 2.57 -9.88 -9.26
CA ALA A 36 2.82 -9.39 -10.61
C ALA A 36 4.05 -8.50 -10.69
N GLY A 37 4.62 -8.14 -9.55
CA GLY A 37 5.81 -7.30 -9.54
C GLY A 37 5.55 -5.83 -9.68
N THR A 38 4.28 -5.42 -9.59
CA THR A 38 3.95 -4.01 -9.73
C THR A 38 3.89 -3.28 -8.39
N LEU A 39 3.90 -4.02 -7.28
CA LEU A 39 3.92 -3.44 -5.95
C LEU A 39 5.04 -4.09 -5.17
N PRO A 40 6.12 -3.36 -4.87
CA PRO A 40 7.20 -3.92 -4.07
C PRO A 40 6.73 -4.26 -2.67
N ALA A 41 7.20 -5.36 -2.15
CA ALA A 41 6.89 -5.77 -0.79
C ALA A 41 8.17 -6.16 -0.10
N TYR A 42 8.19 -6.01 1.21
CA TYR A 42 9.37 -6.25 2.02
C TYR A 42 9.01 -7.19 3.16
N ARG A 43 9.90 -8.11 3.43
CA ARG A 43 9.68 -9.08 4.47
C ARG A 43 10.56 -8.75 5.67
N PHE A 44 9.92 -8.57 6.81
CA PHE A 44 10.63 -8.25 8.04
C PHE A 44 10.65 -9.42 9.02
N GLY A 45 10.20 -10.57 8.60
CA GLY A 45 10.15 -11.75 9.43
C GLY A 45 9.39 -12.83 8.70
N PRO A 46 9.26 -14.01 9.29
CA PRO A 46 8.62 -15.14 8.58
C PRO A 46 7.22 -14.81 8.07
N ARG A 47 6.51 -13.94 8.79
CA ARG A 47 5.13 -13.62 8.41
C ARG A 47 4.89 -12.13 8.37
N SER A 48 5.95 -11.36 8.30
CA SER A 48 5.82 -9.90 8.37
C SER A 48 6.09 -9.30 7.02
N ILE A 49 5.06 -9.26 6.20
CA ILE A 49 5.16 -8.63 4.89
C ILE A 49 4.60 -7.23 4.99
N ARG A 50 5.35 -6.28 4.48
CA ARG A 50 4.98 -4.87 4.52
C ARG A 50 5.18 -4.25 3.16
N VAL A 51 4.44 -3.18 2.89
CA VAL A 51 4.67 -2.38 1.70
C VAL A 51 4.94 -0.96 2.15
N ARG A 52 5.70 -0.23 1.36
CA ARG A 52 5.96 1.16 1.69
C ARG A 52 4.84 2.03 1.15
N LEU A 53 4.50 3.05 1.93
CA LEU A 53 3.45 3.97 1.53
C LEU A 53 3.74 4.62 0.18
N ALA A 54 4.98 5.00 -0.05
CA ALA A 54 5.35 5.62 -1.31
C ALA A 54 5.11 4.69 -2.49
N ASP A 55 5.47 3.41 -2.32
CA ASP A 55 5.26 2.43 -3.39
C ASP A 55 3.78 2.20 -3.63
N LEU A 56 3.01 2.18 -2.55
CA LEU A 56 1.59 1.97 -2.66
C LEU A 56 0.93 3.13 -3.42
N GLU A 57 1.31 4.34 -3.09
CA GLU A 57 0.75 5.49 -3.78
C GLU A 57 1.17 5.55 -5.23
N ALA A 58 2.33 5.02 -5.54
CA ALA A 58 2.81 5.01 -6.91
C ALA A 58 2.02 4.05 -7.79
N THR A 59 1.26 3.12 -7.19
CA THR A 59 0.45 2.21 -7.99
C THR A 59 -0.83 2.87 -8.49
N GLY A 60 -1.19 4.01 -7.92
CA GLY A 60 -2.38 4.71 -8.36
C GLY A 60 -2.15 5.44 -9.65
N HIS A 61 -3.16 5.53 -10.45
CA HIS A 61 -3.11 6.26 -11.71
C HIS A 61 -4.17 7.33 -11.73
N ARG A 62 -3.75 8.49 -12.14
CA ARG A 62 -4.72 9.55 -12.34
C ARG A 62 -5.61 9.20 -13.51
N VAL A 63 -6.91 9.37 -13.33
CA VAL A 63 -7.86 9.11 -14.39
C VAL A 63 -8.04 10.38 -15.18
N PRO A 64 -7.61 10.40 -16.45
CA PRO A 64 -7.66 11.64 -17.23
C PRO A 64 -9.06 12.16 -17.47
N SER A 65 -10.01 11.29 -17.64
CA SER A 65 -11.39 11.70 -17.83
C SER A 65 -12.20 11.38 -16.63
N ALA A 66 -11.81 11.91 -15.53
CA ALA A 66 -12.45 11.58 -14.30
C ALA A 66 -13.85 12.11 -14.17
N ALA A 67 -14.27 12.89 -15.06
CA ALA A 67 -15.62 13.37 -15.01
C ALA A 67 -16.54 12.19 -15.03
N PRO A 68 -17.43 12.17 -14.18
CA PRO A 68 -18.32 11.03 -14.03
C PRO A 68 -19.42 11.10 -14.75
#